data_aa6dd17766504ef605bd9236113d6636
#
_entry.id   aa6dd17766504ef605bd9236113d6636
#
_cell.length_a   1.000
_cell.length_b   1.000
_cell.length_c   1.000
_cell.angle_alpha   90.00
_cell.angle_beta   90.00
_cell.angle_gamma   90.00
#
_symmetry.space_group_name_H-M   'P 1'
#
loop_
_entity.id
_entity.type
_entity.pdbx_description
1 polymer ?
#
loop_
_entity_poly.entity_id
_entity_poly.type
_entity_poly.pdbx_seq_one_letter_code
_entity_poly.pdbx_strand_id
1 'polypeptide(L)'
;MKSPSLPLPVFCFLLASLPASAQQGTTSANTSAQDPQLASVAGQVLRAGTGEPLKKARILLRSADDSSADPYIAITDPEGRFLIAGIRPGRYSMRVAREGFLSKSYGEDETEDSSSILTLRPGQQLNDLIFRLQKCAVISGRVLDEDGEPARFVSVEAVVRSTHRGKVSTQLYNSVTTNDLGEYRLFDLDPGSYLISASVGQRSWSTIGKVNIDSSILKSAGGYVRTYYPGVFEIQRASAVEVKGGDEISSVDIILLRQRSYKVRGQVLNAAVDHPASDVRVEIASQGLESLSFADVHQGKADSQTGEFELVDIPPGSYKIAAVFSDGENEFLGVTQVEVMDADVNAVRIVITRGAEIHGRVTKEGKISPSSAIQISASNRDREAPGGSDRGQAKPDGTFVITGLPDGVFDISAFSTDCPTCFVKSATAAGADILESGLTVSSGSAPSPIQVVLSSRSATVDGAVKNDDGSPVPGATIVFVSDHPRHNGDENIYRTVNTDQAGYFVTPGVAPGKYHAFAWKNLDYRDYEDPDFRQPFLPKAQAFSVSEDERKTLHLTLLPSSADAQ
;
A
#
# COMPACT_ATOMS: atom_id res chain seq x y z
N MET A 1 8.37 -50.15 45.51
CA MET A 1 7.81 -51.53 45.35
C MET A 1 7.66 -51.75 43.86
N LYS A 2 8.56 -52.52 43.36
CA LYS A 2 8.56 -53.71 42.50
C LYS A 2 7.50 -53.68 41.35
N SER A 3 8.05 -53.59 40.15
CA SER A 3 7.49 -54.07 38.88
C SER A 3 7.22 -55.58 38.92
N PRO A 4 6.40 -56.11 37.98
CA PRO A 4 6.97 -57.16 37.16
C PRO A 4 6.68 -57.02 35.65
N SER A 5 7.67 -57.47 34.94
CA SER A 5 7.76 -57.81 33.53
C SER A 5 6.96 -59.07 33.18
N LEU A 6 6.43 -59.16 31.93
CA LEU A 6 6.06 -60.43 31.28
C LEU A 6 6.25 -60.35 29.74
N PRO A 7 6.42 -61.47 29.05
CA PRO A 7 7.36 -61.62 27.95
C PRO A 7 6.71 -61.74 26.54
N LEU A 8 7.56 -61.64 25.52
CA LEU A 8 7.27 -61.96 24.11
C LEU A 8 6.93 -63.41 23.89
N PRO A 9 6.13 -63.77 22.89
CA PRO A 9 6.26 -65.07 22.19
C PRO A 9 6.83 -64.90 20.78
N VAL A 10 7.85 -65.67 20.54
CA VAL A 10 8.42 -66.06 19.27
C VAL A 10 7.40 -66.94 18.52
N PHE A 11 7.15 -66.67 17.23
CA PHE A 11 6.48 -67.58 16.34
C PHE A 11 7.32 -67.81 15.08
N CYS A 12 7.56 -69.13 14.88
CA CYS A 12 8.35 -69.73 13.82
C CYS A 12 7.69 -69.71 12.45
N PHE A 13 8.55 -69.67 11.45
CA PHE A 13 8.31 -69.87 10.02
C PHE A 13 7.64 -71.23 9.68
N LEU A 14 6.72 -71.17 8.72
CA LEU A 14 6.39 -72.29 7.85
C LEU A 14 6.30 -71.82 6.40
N LEU A 15 7.26 -72.26 5.60
CA LEU A 15 7.29 -72.16 4.14
C LEU A 15 6.19 -73.04 3.54
N ALA A 16 5.35 -72.51 2.69
CA ALA A 16 4.53 -73.26 1.75
C ALA A 16 4.70 -72.69 0.35
N SER A 17 5.32 -73.50 -0.50
CA SER A 17 5.47 -73.26 -1.94
C SER A 17 4.19 -73.60 -2.70
N LEU A 18 3.70 -72.72 -3.57
CA LEU A 18 2.73 -72.97 -4.63
C LEU A 18 3.07 -72.20 -5.92
N PRO A 19 2.65 -72.71 -7.11
CA PRO A 19 3.35 -72.45 -8.36
C PRO A 19 2.91 -71.24 -9.12
N ALA A 20 3.81 -70.74 -9.99
CA ALA A 20 3.64 -69.62 -10.91
C ALA A 20 2.53 -69.90 -11.96
N SER A 21 1.58 -68.95 -12.05
CA SER A 21 0.73 -68.77 -13.22
C SER A 21 1.10 -67.50 -13.87
N ALA A 22 1.64 -67.51 -15.07
CA ALA A 22 1.93 -66.40 -15.92
C ALA A 22 0.61 -65.71 -16.38
N GLN A 23 0.37 -64.48 -15.96
CA GLN A 23 -0.61 -63.61 -16.57
C GLN A 23 0.13 -62.46 -17.22
N GLN A 24 0.06 -62.40 -18.54
CA GLN A 24 0.44 -61.23 -19.34
C GLN A 24 -0.47 -60.06 -18.96
N GLY A 25 0.02 -59.15 -18.13
CA GLY A 25 -0.59 -57.88 -17.85
C GLY A 25 0.01 -56.80 -18.75
N THR A 26 -0.82 -56.20 -19.54
CA THR A 26 -0.55 -55.02 -20.34
C THR A 26 0.16 -53.95 -19.52
N THR A 27 1.35 -53.57 -19.96
CA THR A 27 2.15 -52.49 -19.40
C THR A 27 1.43 -51.15 -19.69
N SER A 28 0.63 -50.69 -18.76
CA SER A 28 0.27 -49.27 -18.71
C SER A 28 1.53 -48.49 -18.35
N ALA A 29 2.04 -47.73 -19.27
CA ALA A 29 3.10 -46.79 -19.03
C ALA A 29 2.62 -45.80 -17.96
N ASN A 30 2.98 -46.04 -16.71
CA ASN A 30 2.98 -44.99 -15.69
C ASN A 30 3.97 -43.95 -16.16
N THR A 31 3.46 -42.85 -16.70
CA THR A 31 4.22 -41.62 -16.80
C THR A 31 4.43 -41.15 -15.36
N SER A 32 5.54 -41.56 -14.76
CA SER A 32 6.03 -40.98 -13.52
C SER A 32 6.23 -39.49 -13.85
N ALA A 33 5.40 -38.64 -13.28
CA ALA A 33 5.68 -37.21 -13.22
C ALA A 33 7.08 -37.11 -12.60
N GLN A 34 8.08 -36.76 -13.42
CA GLN A 34 9.43 -36.43 -12.92
C GLN A 34 9.25 -35.30 -11.92
N ASP A 35 9.67 -35.55 -10.68
CA ASP A 35 9.76 -34.51 -9.67
C ASP A 35 10.52 -33.32 -10.28
N PRO A 36 9.96 -32.09 -10.26
CA PRO A 36 10.62 -30.95 -10.85
C PRO A 36 11.99 -30.81 -10.17
N GLN A 37 13.06 -30.83 -10.97
CA GLN A 37 14.41 -30.62 -10.45
C GLN A 37 14.45 -29.26 -9.75
N LEU A 38 14.68 -29.28 -8.44
CA LEU A 38 14.66 -28.07 -7.62
C LEU A 38 15.88 -27.20 -7.91
N ALA A 39 15.67 -25.89 -7.91
CA ALA A 39 16.74 -24.92 -8.09
C ALA A 39 17.34 -24.47 -6.74
N SER A 40 18.48 -23.80 -6.81
CA SER A 40 19.11 -23.16 -5.66
C SER A 40 19.66 -21.79 -6.02
N VAL A 41 19.69 -20.90 -5.00
CA VAL A 41 20.23 -19.54 -5.12
C VAL A 41 21.18 -19.32 -3.94
N ALA A 42 22.42 -18.89 -4.25
CA ALA A 42 23.44 -18.59 -3.27
C ALA A 42 24.14 -17.28 -3.59
N GLY A 43 24.68 -16.63 -2.56
CA GLY A 43 25.39 -15.37 -2.74
C GLY A 43 25.90 -14.77 -1.45
N GLN A 44 26.27 -13.50 -1.54
CA GLN A 44 26.84 -12.73 -0.43
C GLN A 44 26.23 -11.34 -0.36
N VAL A 45 26.02 -10.86 0.87
CA VAL A 45 25.55 -9.50 1.16
C VAL A 45 26.69 -8.70 1.76
N LEU A 46 27.00 -7.58 1.14
CA LEU A 46 28.11 -6.70 1.48
C LEU A 46 27.58 -5.29 1.79
N ARG A 47 28.32 -4.52 2.55
CA ARG A 47 28.11 -3.09 2.73
C ARG A 47 28.62 -2.34 1.49
N ALA A 48 27.78 -1.49 0.93
CA ALA A 48 28.19 -0.59 -0.14
C ALA A 48 29.31 0.35 0.36
N GLY A 49 30.22 0.68 -0.55
CA GLY A 49 31.37 1.55 -0.26
C GLY A 49 32.54 0.87 0.46
N THR A 50 32.32 -0.02 1.44
CA THR A 50 33.42 -0.68 2.19
C THR A 50 33.67 -2.12 1.77
N GLY A 51 32.67 -2.81 1.22
CA GLY A 51 32.74 -4.24 0.89
C GLY A 51 32.73 -5.18 2.11
N GLU A 52 32.49 -4.66 3.31
CA GLU A 52 32.39 -5.47 4.53
C GLU A 52 31.21 -6.44 4.45
N PRO A 53 31.37 -7.72 4.88
CA PRO A 53 30.26 -8.67 4.87
C PRO A 53 29.20 -8.30 5.89
N LEU A 54 27.94 -8.43 5.49
CA LEU A 54 26.79 -8.11 6.31
C LEU A 54 26.12 -9.39 6.83
N LYS A 55 26.39 -9.71 8.10
CA LYS A 55 25.69 -10.78 8.85
C LYS A 55 24.25 -10.39 9.18
N LYS A 56 23.37 -11.38 9.34
CA LYS A 56 21.95 -11.20 9.73
C LYS A 56 21.14 -10.39 8.72
N ALA A 57 21.57 -10.29 7.48
CA ALA A 57 20.71 -9.81 6.41
C ALA A 57 19.69 -10.90 6.05
N ARG A 58 18.44 -10.51 5.90
CA ARG A 58 17.33 -11.40 5.55
C ARG A 58 17.12 -11.35 4.05
N ILE A 59 17.14 -12.52 3.43
CA ILE A 59 16.82 -12.72 2.03
C ILE A 59 15.41 -13.29 1.94
N LEU A 60 14.55 -12.64 1.18
CA LEU A 60 13.17 -13.05 0.92
C LEU A 60 13.02 -13.33 -0.57
N LEU A 61 12.63 -14.55 -0.91
CA LEU A 61 12.33 -14.96 -2.29
C LEU A 61 10.85 -15.35 -2.35
N ARG A 62 10.04 -14.54 -3.05
CA ARG A 62 8.59 -14.71 -3.17
C ARG A 62 8.20 -15.04 -4.61
N SER A 63 7.28 -16.00 -4.79
CA SER A 63 6.74 -16.28 -6.12
C SER A 63 6.07 -15.03 -6.72
N ALA A 64 6.40 -14.74 -7.97
CA ALA A 64 5.76 -13.67 -8.73
C ALA A 64 4.43 -14.12 -9.37
N ASP A 65 4.25 -15.45 -9.50
CA ASP A 65 3.09 -16.05 -10.17
C ASP A 65 2.02 -16.51 -9.18
N ASP A 66 2.41 -16.76 -7.91
CA ASP A 66 1.51 -17.21 -6.83
C ASP A 66 1.79 -16.45 -5.54
N SER A 67 0.98 -15.45 -5.26
CA SER A 67 1.09 -14.62 -4.05
C SER A 67 0.69 -15.37 -2.77
N SER A 68 0.01 -16.52 -2.88
CA SER A 68 -0.41 -17.35 -1.74
C SER A 68 0.66 -18.35 -1.30
N ALA A 69 1.67 -18.59 -2.14
CA ALA A 69 2.77 -19.49 -1.82
C ALA A 69 3.66 -18.89 -0.71
N ASP A 70 4.05 -19.76 0.22
CA ASP A 70 5.01 -19.38 1.27
C ASP A 70 6.34 -18.93 0.65
N PRO A 71 6.92 -17.80 1.12
CA PRO A 71 8.19 -17.32 0.61
C PRO A 71 9.35 -18.19 1.13
N TYR A 72 10.38 -18.34 0.31
CA TYR A 72 11.66 -18.88 0.77
C TYR A 72 12.44 -17.79 1.50
N ILE A 73 13.04 -18.14 2.64
CA ILE A 73 13.75 -17.20 3.50
C ILE A 73 15.13 -17.76 3.83
N ALA A 74 16.15 -16.91 3.76
CA ALA A 74 17.48 -17.17 4.31
C ALA A 74 17.97 -15.99 5.14
N ILE A 75 18.97 -16.25 5.98
CA ILE A 75 19.65 -15.22 6.80
C ILE A 75 21.16 -15.40 6.56
N THR A 76 21.88 -14.30 6.35
CA THR A 76 23.32 -14.36 6.11
C THR A 76 24.10 -14.77 7.35
N ASP A 77 25.16 -15.55 7.14
CA ASP A 77 26.17 -15.94 8.11
C ASP A 77 27.11 -14.75 8.48
N PRO A 78 28.12 -14.96 9.37
CA PRO A 78 29.09 -13.91 9.70
C PRO A 78 29.91 -13.38 8.53
N GLU A 79 30.13 -14.20 7.50
CA GLU A 79 30.81 -13.84 6.25
C GLU A 79 29.86 -13.22 5.21
N GLY A 80 28.60 -12.94 5.60
CA GLY A 80 27.58 -12.34 4.74
C GLY A 80 27.02 -13.30 3.69
N ARG A 81 27.27 -14.60 3.77
CA ARG A 81 26.85 -15.59 2.77
C ARG A 81 25.44 -16.12 3.08
N PHE A 82 24.71 -16.44 2.02
CA PHE A 82 23.41 -17.09 2.11
C PHE A 82 23.27 -18.20 1.09
N LEU A 83 22.38 -19.17 1.38
CA LEU A 83 21.96 -20.23 0.49
C LEU A 83 20.46 -20.49 0.67
N ILE A 84 19.72 -20.50 -0.42
CA ILE A 84 18.36 -21.00 -0.50
C ILE A 84 18.37 -22.20 -1.45
N ALA A 85 18.04 -23.36 -0.95
CA ALA A 85 17.96 -24.61 -1.71
C ALA A 85 16.51 -25.10 -1.77
N GLY A 86 16.23 -26.02 -2.67
CA GLY A 86 14.91 -26.62 -2.77
C GLY A 86 13.84 -25.71 -3.37
N ILE A 87 14.24 -24.77 -4.21
CA ILE A 87 13.34 -23.81 -4.85
C ILE A 87 12.66 -24.46 -6.05
N ARG A 88 11.34 -24.41 -6.15
CA ARG A 88 10.62 -24.85 -7.36
C ARG A 88 10.99 -23.97 -8.54
N PRO A 89 11.10 -24.52 -9.77
CA PRO A 89 11.25 -23.69 -10.96
C PRO A 89 10.09 -22.69 -11.08
N GLY A 90 10.38 -21.45 -11.49
CA GLY A 90 9.36 -20.41 -11.58
C GLY A 90 9.96 -19.01 -11.59
N ARG A 91 9.08 -18.02 -11.47
CA ARG A 91 9.42 -16.58 -11.45
C ARG A 91 9.31 -16.06 -10.02
N TYR A 92 10.31 -15.32 -9.59
CA TYR A 92 10.43 -14.85 -8.22
C TYR A 92 10.85 -13.39 -8.13
N SER A 93 10.29 -12.68 -7.17
CA SER A 93 10.89 -11.45 -6.65
C SER A 93 11.84 -11.82 -5.51
N MET A 94 13.04 -11.23 -5.50
CA MET A 94 14.03 -11.47 -4.45
C MET A 94 14.42 -10.14 -3.83
N ARG A 95 14.32 -10.04 -2.50
CA ARG A 95 14.65 -8.85 -1.72
C ARG A 95 15.59 -9.19 -0.58
N VAL A 96 16.57 -8.33 -0.38
CA VAL A 96 17.52 -8.41 0.73
C VAL A 96 17.30 -7.20 1.63
N ALA A 97 17.14 -7.44 2.92
CA ALA A 97 16.92 -6.39 3.91
C ALA A 97 17.77 -6.62 5.16
N ARG A 98 18.25 -5.53 5.75
CA ARG A 98 18.92 -5.53 7.05
C ARG A 98 18.61 -4.21 7.75
N GLU A 99 18.37 -4.28 9.05
CA GLU A 99 18.14 -3.09 9.89
C GLU A 99 19.28 -2.07 9.77
N GLY A 100 18.96 -0.81 9.58
CA GLY A 100 19.89 0.30 9.36
C GLY A 100 20.48 0.37 7.94
N PHE A 101 19.98 -0.43 7.02
CA PHE A 101 20.40 -0.45 5.61
C PHE A 101 19.18 -0.39 4.70
N LEU A 102 19.34 0.29 3.59
CA LEU A 102 18.35 0.28 2.52
C LEU A 102 18.14 -1.15 2.03
N SER A 103 16.89 -1.57 1.95
CA SER A 103 16.59 -2.87 1.37
C SER A 103 16.85 -2.83 -0.13
N LYS A 104 17.33 -3.94 -0.69
CA LYS A 104 17.68 -4.04 -2.11
C LYS A 104 17.00 -5.24 -2.74
N SER A 105 16.39 -5.04 -3.90
CA SER A 105 15.83 -6.12 -4.71
C SER A 105 16.84 -6.64 -5.73
N TYR A 106 16.57 -7.84 -6.23
CA TYR A 106 17.40 -8.41 -7.29
C TYR A 106 17.31 -7.55 -8.55
N GLY A 107 18.46 -7.24 -9.14
CA GLY A 107 18.57 -6.41 -10.36
C GLY A 107 18.59 -4.91 -10.10
N GLU A 108 18.35 -4.44 -8.89
CA GLU A 108 18.61 -3.05 -8.53
C GLU A 108 20.12 -2.77 -8.56
N ASP A 109 20.52 -1.70 -9.23
CA ASP A 109 21.89 -1.19 -9.19
C ASP A 109 22.04 -0.07 -8.14
N GLU A 110 23.26 0.42 -7.89
CA GLU A 110 23.52 1.48 -6.91
C GLU A 110 22.89 2.82 -7.28
N THR A 111 22.53 2.98 -8.56
CA THR A 111 21.94 4.20 -9.14
C THR A 111 20.51 4.01 -9.64
N GLU A 112 19.92 2.84 -9.50
CA GLU A 112 18.68 2.48 -10.17
C GLU A 112 17.73 1.70 -9.24
N ASP A 113 16.51 2.22 -9.03
CA ASP A 113 15.46 1.59 -8.19
C ASP A 113 14.67 0.48 -8.91
N SER A 114 15.10 0.07 -10.10
CA SER A 114 14.38 -0.93 -10.90
C SER A 114 14.71 -2.35 -10.49
N SER A 115 13.76 -3.07 -9.93
CA SER A 115 13.90 -4.48 -9.56
C SER A 115 13.65 -5.43 -10.74
N SER A 116 14.43 -6.50 -10.85
CA SER A 116 14.21 -7.55 -11.85
C SER A 116 13.50 -8.77 -11.27
N ILE A 117 12.72 -9.45 -12.10
CA ILE A 117 12.20 -10.78 -11.77
C ILE A 117 13.30 -11.82 -11.97
N LEU A 118 13.50 -12.68 -10.99
CA LEU A 118 14.41 -13.82 -11.06
C LEU A 118 13.68 -15.03 -11.61
N THR A 119 14.01 -15.46 -12.83
CA THR A 119 13.46 -16.67 -13.43
C THR A 119 14.40 -17.85 -13.19
N LEU A 120 13.92 -18.87 -12.47
CA LEU A 120 14.66 -20.09 -12.14
C LEU A 120 14.16 -21.27 -12.98
N ARG A 121 15.08 -21.90 -13.72
CA ARG A 121 14.82 -23.10 -14.53
C ARG A 121 14.94 -24.38 -13.69
N PRO A 122 14.36 -25.49 -14.12
CA PRO A 122 14.56 -26.78 -13.46
C PRO A 122 16.02 -27.11 -13.23
N GLY A 123 16.41 -27.44 -11.99
CA GLY A 123 17.78 -27.80 -11.59
C GLY A 123 18.81 -26.66 -11.66
N GLN A 124 18.39 -25.44 -11.91
CA GLN A 124 19.32 -24.32 -12.00
C GLN A 124 19.96 -24.00 -10.65
N GLN A 125 21.28 -23.87 -10.65
CA GLN A 125 22.05 -23.38 -9.51
C GLN A 125 22.57 -21.98 -9.86
N LEU A 126 22.03 -20.97 -9.18
CA LEU A 126 22.47 -19.60 -9.33
C LEU A 126 23.37 -19.26 -8.14
N ASN A 127 24.66 -19.23 -8.38
CA ASN A 127 25.68 -18.93 -7.38
C ASN A 127 26.24 -17.53 -7.58
N ASP A 128 26.99 -17.04 -6.61
CA ASP A 128 27.77 -15.80 -6.67
C ASP A 128 26.95 -14.51 -6.84
N LEU A 129 25.68 -14.52 -6.35
CA LEU A 129 24.92 -13.27 -6.28
C LEU A 129 25.55 -12.34 -5.23
N ILE A 130 25.79 -11.10 -5.62
CA ILE A 130 26.32 -10.08 -4.71
C ILE A 130 25.32 -8.96 -4.54
N PHE A 131 24.90 -8.74 -3.28
CA PHE A 131 24.08 -7.60 -2.90
C PHE A 131 24.91 -6.61 -2.10
N ARG A 132 24.95 -5.34 -2.55
CA ARG A 132 25.60 -4.26 -1.83
C ARG A 132 24.51 -3.37 -1.22
N LEU A 133 24.37 -3.43 0.11
CA LEU A 133 23.40 -2.62 0.82
C LEU A 133 24.01 -1.30 1.26
N GLN A 134 23.34 -0.21 0.97
CA GLN A 134 23.69 1.13 1.39
C GLN A 134 23.12 1.38 2.79
N LYS A 135 23.87 2.10 3.64
CA LYS A 135 23.38 2.50 4.96
C LYS A 135 22.24 3.51 4.78
N CYS A 136 21.18 3.41 5.58
CA CYS A 136 20.13 4.41 5.63
C CYS A 136 20.67 5.77 6.08
N ALA A 137 20.02 6.83 5.63
CA ALA A 137 20.33 8.18 6.11
C ALA A 137 19.67 8.46 7.46
N VAL A 138 20.20 9.47 8.14
CA VAL A 138 19.74 9.93 9.45
C VAL A 138 19.65 11.45 9.45
N ILE A 139 18.55 11.97 9.98
CA ILE A 139 18.39 13.40 10.29
C ILE A 139 18.20 13.54 11.80
N SER A 140 18.95 14.44 12.42
CA SER A 140 18.87 14.69 13.86
C SER A 140 18.94 16.17 14.18
N GLY A 141 18.37 16.54 15.31
CA GLY A 141 18.35 17.90 15.79
C GLY A 141 17.64 18.02 17.14
N ARG A 142 17.26 19.22 17.49
CA ARG A 142 16.52 19.56 18.70
C ARG A 142 15.23 20.29 18.35
N VAL A 143 14.24 20.08 19.18
CA VAL A 143 13.04 20.91 19.20
C VAL A 143 13.09 21.77 20.45
N LEU A 144 12.96 23.07 20.27
CA LEU A 144 12.98 24.08 21.32
C LEU A 144 11.63 24.78 21.34
N ASP A 145 11.26 25.32 22.48
CA ASP A 145 10.14 26.24 22.60
C ASP A 145 10.55 27.70 22.23
N GLU A 146 9.64 28.64 22.38
CA GLU A 146 9.88 30.06 22.06
C GLU A 146 10.91 30.75 22.97
N ASP A 147 11.17 30.19 24.17
CA ASP A 147 12.15 30.69 25.12
C ASP A 147 13.52 30.01 24.93
N GLY A 148 13.64 29.06 23.99
CA GLY A 148 14.84 28.28 23.72
C GLY A 148 15.05 27.11 24.65
N GLU A 149 14.04 26.75 25.47
CA GLU A 149 14.07 25.60 26.34
C GLU A 149 13.75 24.31 25.57
N PRO A 150 14.33 23.14 25.97
CA PRO A 150 14.06 21.88 25.29
C PRO A 150 12.59 21.44 25.31
N ALA A 151 11.99 21.25 24.16
CA ALA A 151 10.63 20.76 24.01
C ALA A 151 10.61 19.22 24.00
N ARG A 152 10.19 18.62 25.09
CA ARG A 152 10.11 17.17 25.27
C ARG A 152 8.79 16.57 24.81
N PHE A 153 8.81 15.32 24.37
CA PHE A 153 7.64 14.56 23.93
C PHE A 153 6.92 15.17 22.72
N VAL A 154 7.63 15.93 21.91
CA VAL A 154 7.15 16.47 20.64
C VAL A 154 7.29 15.41 19.56
N SER A 155 6.26 15.24 18.73
CA SER A 155 6.34 14.38 17.55
C SER A 155 7.12 15.12 16.47
N VAL A 156 8.19 14.49 15.98
CA VAL A 156 8.98 14.99 14.83
C VAL A 156 8.80 14.04 13.68
N GLU A 157 8.46 14.56 12.52
CA GLU A 157 8.05 13.82 11.35
C GLU A 157 8.87 14.20 10.12
N ALA A 158 9.31 13.20 9.37
CA ALA A 158 9.84 13.34 8.03
C ALA A 158 8.69 13.16 7.04
N VAL A 159 8.44 14.17 6.21
CA VAL A 159 7.35 14.22 5.24
C VAL A 159 7.93 14.34 3.84
N VAL A 160 7.46 13.50 2.92
CA VAL A 160 7.85 13.54 1.50
C VAL A 160 6.75 14.23 0.71
N ARG A 161 7.13 15.11 -0.21
CA ARG A 161 6.21 15.64 -1.22
C ARG A 161 6.16 14.67 -2.40
N SER A 162 4.97 14.33 -2.82
CA SER A 162 4.73 13.60 -4.05
C SER A 162 3.73 14.35 -4.91
N THR A 163 3.91 14.32 -6.20
CA THR A 163 2.91 14.85 -7.13
C THR A 163 2.16 13.67 -7.74
N HIS A 164 0.86 13.64 -7.51
CA HIS A 164 0.00 12.61 -8.05
C HIS A 164 -1.10 13.25 -8.90
N ARG A 165 -1.18 12.94 -10.19
CA ARG A 165 -2.16 13.52 -11.14
C ARG A 165 -2.18 15.05 -11.14
N GLY A 166 -1.01 15.69 -11.07
CA GLY A 166 -0.91 17.15 -11.02
C GLY A 166 -1.30 17.79 -9.68
N LYS A 167 -1.68 16.99 -8.67
CA LYS A 167 -1.90 17.45 -7.30
C LYS A 167 -0.67 17.14 -6.45
N VAL A 168 -0.16 18.17 -5.77
CA VAL A 168 0.90 17.97 -4.78
C VAL A 168 0.27 17.40 -3.52
N SER A 169 0.71 16.24 -3.12
CA SER A 169 0.35 15.61 -1.84
C SER A 169 1.57 15.46 -0.95
N THR A 170 1.34 15.34 0.34
CA THR A 170 2.38 15.09 1.32
C THR A 170 2.12 13.77 2.01
N GLN A 171 3.16 12.97 2.18
CA GLN A 171 3.06 11.68 2.83
C GLN A 171 4.03 11.60 3.99
N LEU A 172 3.53 11.12 5.14
CA LEU A 172 4.39 10.78 6.27
C LEU A 172 5.31 9.61 5.89
N TYR A 173 6.61 9.83 6.01
CA TYR A 173 7.61 8.80 5.77
C TYR A 173 8.04 8.11 7.07
N ASN A 174 8.42 8.90 8.08
CA ASN A 174 8.87 8.40 9.38
C ASN A 174 8.55 9.41 10.49
N SER A 175 8.40 8.92 11.71
CA SER A 175 8.15 9.78 12.87
C SER A 175 8.86 9.27 14.12
N VAL A 176 9.33 10.20 14.95
CA VAL A 176 9.94 9.94 16.25
C VAL A 176 9.45 10.96 17.27
N THR A 177 9.74 10.73 18.54
CA THR A 177 9.38 11.65 19.61
C THR A 177 10.66 12.19 20.27
N THR A 178 10.71 13.48 20.61
CA THR A 178 11.83 14.09 21.32
C THR A 178 12.00 13.51 22.72
N ASN A 179 13.26 13.41 23.17
CA ASN A 179 13.62 13.02 24.53
C ASN A 179 13.44 14.22 25.50
N ASP A 180 13.92 14.05 26.75
CA ASP A 180 13.89 15.08 27.81
C ASP A 180 14.77 16.29 27.53
N LEU A 181 15.75 16.17 26.63
CA LEU A 181 16.62 17.24 26.16
C LEU A 181 16.12 17.89 24.85
N GLY A 182 14.89 17.57 24.42
CA GLY A 182 14.34 18.03 23.15
C GLY A 182 14.99 17.40 21.91
N GLU A 183 15.89 16.42 22.09
CA GLU A 183 16.63 15.81 20.98
C GLU A 183 15.78 14.77 20.24
N TYR A 184 15.94 14.72 18.92
CA TYR A 184 15.32 13.72 18.08
C TYR A 184 16.31 13.12 17.08
N ARG A 185 16.00 11.92 16.58
CA ARG A 185 16.77 11.22 15.57
C ARG A 185 15.86 10.42 14.67
N LEU A 186 15.59 10.94 13.48
CA LEU A 186 14.91 10.23 12.39
C LEU A 186 15.94 9.32 11.71
N PHE A 187 15.67 8.04 11.67
CA PHE A 187 16.56 7.01 11.13
C PHE A 187 15.82 6.16 10.08
N ASP A 188 16.54 5.26 9.42
CA ASP A 188 15.99 4.44 8.32
C ASP A 188 15.36 5.29 7.20
N LEU A 189 16.03 6.40 6.86
CA LEU A 189 15.59 7.26 5.77
C LEU A 189 16.24 6.81 4.46
N ASP A 190 15.41 6.68 3.41
CA ASP A 190 15.89 6.50 2.04
C ASP A 190 16.55 7.80 1.53
N PRO A 191 17.43 7.75 0.52
CA PRO A 191 17.91 8.94 -0.16
C PRO A 191 16.71 9.75 -0.70
N GLY A 192 16.73 11.06 -0.50
CA GLY A 192 15.62 11.91 -0.94
C GLY A 192 15.56 13.26 -0.25
N SER A 193 14.45 13.94 -0.50
CA SER A 193 14.15 15.29 -0.03
C SER A 193 13.02 15.25 0.99
N TYR A 194 13.31 15.67 2.22
CA TYR A 194 12.36 15.59 3.34
C TYR A 194 12.03 16.96 3.90
N LEU A 195 10.75 17.21 4.13
CA LEU A 195 10.31 18.28 5.00
C LEU A 195 10.23 17.74 6.43
N ILE A 196 10.88 18.43 7.36
CA ILE A 196 10.87 18.02 8.76
C ILE A 196 9.89 18.91 9.51
N SER A 197 8.94 18.30 10.23
CA SER A 197 7.97 19.02 11.04
C SER A 197 7.97 18.54 12.48
N ALA A 198 7.64 19.43 13.39
CA ALA A 198 7.44 19.18 14.79
C ALA A 198 6.03 19.57 15.22
N SER A 199 5.34 18.71 15.94
CA SER A 199 4.00 18.97 16.46
C SER A 199 3.83 18.48 17.88
N VAL A 200 3.18 19.29 18.71
CA VAL A 200 2.77 18.91 20.06
C VAL A 200 1.38 18.33 19.95
N GLY A 201 1.27 17.04 19.65
CA GLY A 201 0.00 16.39 19.37
C GLY A 201 -0.71 15.86 20.62
N GLN A 202 -2.03 15.82 20.57
CA GLN A 202 -2.83 14.95 21.42
C GLN A 202 -2.60 13.50 20.94
N ARG A 203 -1.86 12.72 21.71
CA ARG A 203 -1.59 11.32 21.37
C ARG A 203 -2.87 10.50 21.37
N SER A 204 -3.11 9.81 20.28
CA SER A 204 -4.03 8.69 20.25
C SER A 204 -3.55 7.63 21.25
N TRP A 205 -4.40 7.29 22.21
CA TRP A 205 -4.15 6.38 23.34
C TRP A 205 -3.94 4.91 22.96
N SER A 206 -3.90 4.57 21.68
CA SER A 206 -3.99 3.17 21.24
C SER A 206 -2.66 2.42 21.11
N THR A 207 -1.49 3.08 21.20
CA THR A 207 -0.24 2.43 20.78
C THR A 207 0.85 2.33 21.84
N ILE A 208 0.73 2.97 23.02
CA ILE A 208 1.77 2.85 24.07
C ILE A 208 1.12 2.45 25.39
N GLY A 209 1.45 1.22 25.86
CA GLY A 209 1.01 0.72 27.14
C GLY A 209 1.31 1.70 28.28
N LYS A 210 0.29 1.95 29.09
CA LYS A 210 0.24 2.59 30.42
C LYS A 210 1.45 3.48 30.81
N VAL A 211 1.76 4.52 30.05
CA VAL A 211 2.54 5.64 30.55
C VAL A 211 1.55 6.70 31.00
N ASN A 212 1.39 6.88 32.32
CA ASN A 212 0.67 8.03 32.88
C ASN A 212 1.48 9.30 32.55
N ILE A 213 1.18 9.93 31.43
CA ILE A 213 1.68 11.27 31.13
C ILE A 213 0.77 12.23 31.91
N ASP A 214 1.39 13.02 32.79
CA ASP A 214 0.68 14.05 33.53
C ASP A 214 -0.05 14.98 32.56
N SER A 215 -1.38 15.00 32.64
CA SER A 215 -2.23 15.84 31.78
C SER A 215 -1.96 17.35 31.94
N SER A 216 -1.22 17.75 32.99
CA SER A 216 -0.78 19.13 33.19
C SER A 216 0.29 19.55 32.19
N ILE A 217 1.12 18.62 31.72
CA ILE A 217 2.16 18.88 30.69
C ILE A 217 1.47 19.15 29.33
N LEU A 218 0.39 18.44 29.04
CA LEU A 218 -0.38 18.65 27.81
C LEU A 218 -1.21 19.97 27.85
N LYS A 219 -1.64 20.40 29.04
CA LYS A 219 -2.37 21.68 29.21
C LYS A 219 -1.46 22.91 29.08
N SER A 220 -0.18 22.79 29.42
CA SER A 220 0.78 23.86 29.18
C SER A 220 1.27 23.96 27.73
N ALA A 221 0.97 22.97 26.89
CA ALA A 221 1.32 22.97 25.46
C ALA A 221 0.30 23.73 24.58
N GLY A 222 -0.72 24.34 25.16
CA GLY A 222 -1.76 25.06 24.41
C GLY A 222 -1.20 26.17 23.54
N GLY A 223 -1.60 26.17 22.26
CA GLY A 223 -1.24 27.19 21.29
C GLY A 223 -0.05 26.89 20.38
N TYR A 224 0.69 25.81 20.58
CA TYR A 224 1.70 25.37 19.60
C TYR A 224 1.02 24.78 18.38
N VAL A 225 1.46 25.21 17.19
CA VAL A 225 1.03 24.67 15.92
C VAL A 225 2.12 23.81 15.31
N ARG A 226 1.77 22.96 14.36
CA ARG A 226 2.76 22.24 13.57
C ARG A 226 3.76 23.23 12.99
N THR A 227 5.02 23.02 13.29
CA THR A 227 6.10 23.88 12.86
C THR A 227 7.05 23.08 11.98
N TYR A 228 7.31 23.61 10.78
CA TYR A 228 8.24 22.99 9.84
C TYR A 228 9.62 23.66 9.96
N TYR A 229 10.66 22.87 9.69
CA TYR A 229 12.02 23.39 9.60
C TYR A 229 12.14 24.47 8.52
N PRO A 230 12.82 25.59 8.77
CA PRO A 230 13.62 25.92 9.97
C PRO A 230 12.84 26.64 11.09
N GLY A 231 11.54 26.79 11.06
CA GLY A 231 10.70 27.50 12.03
C GLY A 231 9.59 28.27 11.33
N VAL A 232 8.80 27.58 10.50
CA VAL A 232 7.63 28.13 9.78
C VAL A 232 6.43 27.23 9.98
N PHE A 233 5.22 27.77 9.91
CA PHE A 233 3.98 26.97 10.00
C PHE A 233 3.38 26.64 8.63
N GLU A 234 3.78 27.37 7.58
CA GLU A 234 3.31 27.10 6.22
C GLU A 234 4.24 26.11 5.54
N ILE A 235 3.71 24.98 5.12
CA ILE A 235 4.49 23.91 4.45
C ILE A 235 5.17 24.38 3.15
N GLN A 236 4.59 25.39 2.47
CA GLN A 236 5.15 25.96 1.24
C GLN A 236 6.44 26.74 1.51
N ARG A 237 6.66 27.19 2.75
CA ARG A 237 7.84 27.95 3.18
C ARG A 237 8.88 27.08 3.90
N ALA A 238 8.55 25.81 4.11
CA ALA A 238 9.45 24.85 4.73
C ALA A 238 10.68 24.59 3.85
N SER A 239 11.84 24.49 4.49
CA SER A 239 13.08 24.10 3.83
C SER A 239 13.21 22.60 3.78
N ALA A 240 13.46 22.04 2.60
CA ALA A 240 13.73 20.62 2.45
C ALA A 240 15.15 20.27 2.94
N VAL A 241 15.28 19.10 3.54
CA VAL A 241 16.57 18.51 3.93
C VAL A 241 16.86 17.37 2.96
N GLU A 242 17.88 17.57 2.14
CA GLU A 242 18.34 16.57 1.17
C GLU A 242 19.27 15.59 1.87
N VAL A 243 19.04 14.28 1.69
CA VAL A 243 19.90 13.21 2.22
C VAL A 243 20.28 12.21 1.15
N LYS A 244 21.50 11.72 1.24
CA LYS A 244 22.02 10.58 0.45
C LYS A 244 22.15 9.36 1.37
N GLY A 245 22.24 8.19 0.77
CA GLY A 245 22.42 6.97 1.55
C GLY A 245 23.67 7.02 2.44
N GLY A 246 23.47 6.76 3.71
CA GLY A 246 24.51 6.82 4.75
C GLY A 246 24.82 8.20 5.31
N ASP A 247 24.17 9.25 4.83
CA ASP A 247 24.34 10.60 5.40
C ASP A 247 23.81 10.65 6.84
N GLU A 248 24.50 11.40 7.68
CA GLU A 248 24.08 11.75 9.04
C GLU A 248 24.02 13.28 9.16
N ILE A 249 22.85 13.84 8.81
CA ILE A 249 22.61 15.28 8.90
C ILE A 249 22.24 15.61 10.35
N SER A 250 22.95 16.52 10.95
CA SER A 250 22.73 16.98 12.32
C SER A 250 22.37 18.46 12.37
N SER A 251 21.89 18.92 13.51
CA SER A 251 21.53 20.33 13.76
C SER A 251 20.36 20.81 12.89
N VAL A 252 19.42 19.92 12.57
CA VAL A 252 18.12 20.31 11.99
C VAL A 252 17.21 20.72 13.15
N ASP A 253 17.45 21.91 13.70
CA ASP A 253 16.78 22.37 14.92
C ASP A 253 15.48 23.12 14.54
N ILE A 254 14.43 22.89 15.33
CA ILE A 254 13.10 23.48 15.12
C ILE A 254 12.71 24.24 16.38
N ILE A 255 12.39 25.53 16.22
CA ILE A 255 11.79 26.34 17.30
C ILE A 255 10.28 26.30 17.09
N LEU A 256 9.55 25.75 18.07
CA LEU A 256 8.09 25.67 18.01
C LEU A 256 7.47 27.05 17.96
N LEU A 257 6.49 27.20 17.09
CA LEU A 257 5.75 28.43 16.95
C LEU A 257 4.41 28.33 17.67
N ARG A 258 4.05 29.38 18.39
CA ARG A 258 2.70 29.53 18.93
C ARG A 258 1.85 30.36 17.97
N GLN A 259 0.64 29.85 17.74
CA GLN A 259 -0.41 30.59 17.04
C GLN A 259 -1.63 30.67 17.93
N ARG A 260 -2.33 31.78 17.86
CA ARG A 260 -3.60 31.94 18.55
C ARG A 260 -4.56 30.85 18.06
N SER A 261 -5.13 30.11 18.98
CA SER A 261 -6.10 29.05 18.70
C SER A 261 -7.47 29.43 19.25
N TYR A 262 -8.48 28.80 18.70
CA TYR A 262 -9.88 29.08 18.96
C TYR A 262 -10.62 27.80 19.29
N LYS A 263 -11.84 27.93 19.76
CA LYS A 263 -12.74 26.82 20.03
C LYS A 263 -13.76 26.67 18.92
N VAL A 264 -14.06 25.41 18.59
CA VAL A 264 -15.15 25.06 17.68
C VAL A 264 -16.21 24.30 18.47
N ARG A 265 -17.41 24.88 18.58
CA ARG A 265 -18.53 24.32 19.32
C ARG A 265 -19.70 24.08 18.41
N GLY A 266 -20.42 23.02 18.70
CA GLY A 266 -21.58 22.67 17.91
C GLY A 266 -22.40 21.55 18.51
N GLN A 267 -23.28 21.03 17.67
CA GLN A 267 -24.15 19.93 18.04
C GLN A 267 -24.17 18.88 16.93
N VAL A 268 -24.05 17.63 17.35
CA VAL A 268 -24.27 16.47 16.49
C VAL A 268 -25.73 16.04 16.59
N LEU A 269 -26.39 15.99 15.45
CA LEU A 269 -27.77 15.52 15.32
C LEU A 269 -27.75 14.09 14.77
N ASN A 270 -28.32 13.17 15.53
CA ASN A 270 -28.43 11.78 15.09
C ASN A 270 -29.72 11.57 14.30
N ALA A 271 -29.61 11.38 13.00
CA ALA A 271 -30.69 10.98 12.11
C ALA A 271 -30.53 9.54 11.59
N ALA A 272 -29.52 8.81 12.09
CA ALA A 272 -29.21 7.46 11.62
C ALA A 272 -30.04 6.37 12.34
N VAL A 273 -30.26 6.52 13.64
CA VAL A 273 -30.92 5.53 14.49
C VAL A 273 -31.94 6.19 15.41
N ASP A 274 -32.94 5.40 15.88
CA ASP A 274 -34.04 5.90 16.70
C ASP A 274 -33.72 5.98 18.21
N HIS A 275 -32.44 5.82 18.57
CA HIS A 275 -31.95 5.93 19.94
C HIS A 275 -30.80 6.94 20.02
N PRO A 276 -30.49 7.50 21.21
CA PRO A 276 -29.37 8.39 21.38
C PRO A 276 -28.05 7.72 20.93
N ALA A 277 -27.26 8.42 20.13
CA ALA A 277 -25.95 7.95 19.74
C ALA A 277 -25.02 8.08 20.96
N SER A 278 -24.55 6.94 21.47
CA SER A 278 -23.56 6.90 22.53
C SER A 278 -22.14 6.86 21.93
N ASP A 279 -21.21 7.58 22.58
CA ASP A 279 -19.79 7.57 22.21
C ASP A 279 -19.48 8.12 20.80
N VAL A 280 -20.17 9.19 20.40
CA VAL A 280 -19.91 9.89 19.14
C VAL A 280 -18.55 10.58 19.21
N ARG A 281 -17.65 10.21 18.32
CA ARG A 281 -16.36 10.90 18.12
C ARG A 281 -16.53 12.04 17.13
N VAL A 282 -15.97 13.19 17.47
CA VAL A 282 -15.93 14.35 16.59
C VAL A 282 -14.48 14.63 16.25
N GLU A 283 -14.16 14.64 14.97
CA GLU A 283 -12.81 14.81 14.46
C GLU A 283 -12.78 16.02 13.52
N ILE A 284 -11.72 16.84 13.63
CA ILE A 284 -11.51 18.00 12.76
C ILE A 284 -10.14 17.89 12.11
N ALA A 285 -10.09 18.02 10.80
CA ALA A 285 -8.86 17.96 10.01
C ALA A 285 -8.78 19.15 9.05
N SER A 286 -7.58 19.68 8.86
CA SER A 286 -7.32 20.76 7.89
C SER A 286 -7.61 20.31 6.47
N GLN A 287 -8.20 21.17 5.65
CA GLN A 287 -8.37 20.92 4.21
C GLN A 287 -7.03 21.04 3.47
N GLY A 288 -6.80 20.19 2.48
CA GLY A 288 -5.63 20.25 1.59
C GLY A 288 -4.35 19.61 2.15
N LEU A 289 -4.40 18.99 3.33
CA LEU A 289 -3.31 18.20 3.87
C LEU A 289 -3.68 16.71 3.72
N GLU A 290 -3.58 16.16 2.50
CA GLU A 290 -3.75 14.73 2.31
C GLU A 290 -2.74 13.97 3.17
N SER A 291 -3.24 13.17 4.11
CA SER A 291 -2.48 12.15 4.85
C SER A 291 -1.32 12.63 5.72
N LEU A 292 -1.36 13.81 6.29
CA LEU A 292 -0.48 14.12 7.42
C LEU A 292 -1.00 13.41 8.67
N SER A 293 -0.09 13.04 9.54
CA SER A 293 -0.30 12.16 10.70
C SER A 293 -1.53 12.54 11.55
N PHE A 294 -1.95 11.62 12.40
CA PHE A 294 -2.97 11.82 13.44
C PHE A 294 -2.74 13.05 14.34
N ALA A 295 -1.58 13.70 14.27
CA ALA A 295 -1.27 14.92 15.03
C ALA A 295 -2.01 16.17 14.54
N ASP A 296 -2.50 16.17 13.29
CA ASP A 296 -3.27 17.29 12.72
C ASP A 296 -4.79 17.08 12.85
N VAL A 297 -5.20 15.97 13.42
CA VAL A 297 -6.60 15.66 13.69
C VAL A 297 -6.88 15.97 15.16
N HIS A 298 -7.61 17.03 15.40
CA HIS A 298 -8.14 17.28 16.75
C HIS A 298 -9.40 16.46 16.95
N GLN A 299 -9.47 15.78 18.10
CA GLN A 299 -10.58 14.89 18.41
C GLN A 299 -11.29 15.34 19.69
N GLY A 300 -12.59 15.17 19.70
CA GLY A 300 -13.46 15.38 20.84
C GLY A 300 -14.56 14.33 20.87
N LYS A 301 -15.36 14.38 21.90
CA LYS A 301 -16.59 13.57 22.02
C LYS A 301 -17.78 14.49 22.10
N ALA A 302 -18.89 14.08 21.49
CA ALA A 302 -20.16 14.73 21.71
C ALA A 302 -20.82 14.17 22.98
N ASP A 303 -21.51 15.03 23.71
CA ASP A 303 -22.35 14.62 24.83
C ASP A 303 -23.46 13.67 24.37
N SER A 304 -23.60 12.55 25.02
CA SER A 304 -24.52 11.48 24.59
C SER A 304 -26.00 11.84 24.70
N GLN A 305 -26.37 12.87 25.50
CA GLN A 305 -27.75 13.29 25.70
C GLN A 305 -28.10 14.51 24.83
N THR A 306 -27.21 15.49 24.79
CA THR A 306 -27.44 16.76 24.09
C THR A 306 -26.85 16.79 22.69
N GLY A 307 -25.88 15.92 22.40
CA GLY A 307 -25.09 15.95 21.16
C GLY A 307 -24.10 17.10 21.08
N GLU A 308 -23.96 17.91 22.14
CA GLU A 308 -23.05 19.06 22.15
C GLU A 308 -21.59 18.60 22.16
N PHE A 309 -20.74 19.32 21.41
CA PHE A 309 -19.30 19.08 21.39
C PHE A 309 -18.52 20.40 21.49
N GLU A 310 -17.31 20.31 22.04
CA GLU A 310 -16.31 21.37 22.03
C GLU A 310 -14.97 20.79 21.57
N LEU A 311 -14.39 21.37 20.53
CA LEU A 311 -13.01 21.16 20.09
C LEU A 311 -12.22 22.40 20.49
N VAL A 312 -11.06 22.19 21.08
CA VAL A 312 -10.18 23.25 21.59
C VAL A 312 -8.87 23.28 20.81
N ASP A 313 -8.16 24.39 20.93
CA ASP A 313 -6.85 24.60 20.34
C ASP A 313 -6.81 24.47 18.81
N ILE A 314 -7.88 24.94 18.14
CA ILE A 314 -7.97 24.94 16.67
C ILE A 314 -7.34 26.21 16.12
N PRO A 315 -6.25 26.14 15.33
CA PRO A 315 -5.65 27.29 14.68
C PRO A 315 -6.59 27.90 13.62
N PRO A 316 -6.36 29.14 13.16
CA PRO A 316 -7.02 29.67 11.97
C PRO A 316 -6.78 28.79 10.74
N GLY A 317 -7.83 28.54 9.96
CA GLY A 317 -7.77 27.70 8.77
C GLY A 317 -9.13 27.21 8.31
N SER A 318 -9.13 26.48 7.19
CA SER A 318 -10.31 25.79 6.65
C SER A 318 -10.26 24.32 7.03
N TYR A 319 -11.35 23.80 7.57
CA TYR A 319 -11.41 22.48 8.17
C TYR A 319 -12.62 21.67 7.69
N LYS A 320 -12.45 20.35 7.64
CA LYS A 320 -13.56 19.38 7.62
C LYS A 320 -13.75 18.83 9.03
N ILE A 321 -14.99 18.81 9.50
CA ILE A 321 -15.35 18.19 10.77
C ILE A 321 -16.22 16.98 10.48
N ALA A 322 -15.83 15.84 11.02
CA ALA A 322 -16.55 14.59 10.93
C ALA A 322 -17.06 14.17 12.31
N ALA A 323 -18.30 13.70 12.40
CA ALA A 323 -18.83 13.01 13.55
C ALA A 323 -19.04 11.54 13.20
N VAL A 324 -18.43 10.64 13.96
CA VAL A 324 -18.47 9.19 13.73
C VAL A 324 -19.15 8.51 14.90
N PHE A 325 -20.10 7.67 14.60
CA PHE A 325 -20.84 6.86 15.56
C PHE A 325 -20.92 5.41 15.08
N SER A 326 -20.64 4.46 15.96
CA SER A 326 -20.72 3.02 15.65
C SER A 326 -21.86 2.38 16.47
N ASP A 327 -22.72 1.64 15.78
CA ASP A 327 -23.76 0.82 16.38
C ASP A 327 -23.58 -0.64 15.95
N GLY A 328 -22.89 -1.39 16.79
CA GLY A 328 -22.48 -2.76 16.46
C GLY A 328 -21.49 -2.82 15.31
N GLU A 329 -21.89 -3.42 14.19
CA GLU A 329 -21.06 -3.55 12.99
C GLU A 329 -21.22 -2.36 12.02
N ASN A 330 -22.18 -1.46 12.28
CA ASN A 330 -22.45 -0.33 11.41
C ASN A 330 -21.74 0.93 11.90
N GLU A 331 -21.09 1.62 11.00
CA GLU A 331 -20.50 2.93 11.24
C GLU A 331 -21.33 4.00 10.50
N PHE A 332 -21.64 5.08 11.21
CA PHE A 332 -22.43 6.18 10.70
C PHE A 332 -21.61 7.45 10.75
N LEU A 333 -21.71 8.27 9.72
CA LEU A 333 -20.88 9.43 9.51
C LEU A 333 -21.73 10.67 9.22
N GLY A 334 -21.33 11.79 9.81
CA GLY A 334 -21.79 13.12 9.42
C GLY A 334 -20.57 14.02 9.16
N VAL A 335 -20.59 14.83 8.11
CA VAL A 335 -19.49 15.73 7.75
C VAL A 335 -20.01 17.12 7.51
N THR A 336 -19.23 18.12 7.96
CA THR A 336 -19.47 19.52 7.64
C THR A 336 -18.13 20.25 7.46
N GLN A 337 -18.15 21.43 6.84
CA GLN A 337 -16.98 22.30 6.70
C GLN A 337 -17.09 23.48 7.64
N VAL A 338 -15.95 23.96 8.13
CA VAL A 338 -15.87 25.13 8.98
C VAL A 338 -14.62 25.94 8.66
N GLU A 339 -14.76 27.27 8.72
CA GLU A 339 -13.64 28.18 8.68
C GLU A 339 -13.43 28.77 10.06
N VAL A 340 -12.21 28.68 10.57
CA VAL A 340 -11.76 29.30 11.82
C VAL A 340 -10.88 30.48 11.43
N MET A 341 -11.29 31.69 11.75
CA MET A 341 -10.53 32.90 11.47
C MET A 341 -9.88 33.46 12.74
N ASP A 342 -10.49 34.43 13.36
CA ASP A 342 -9.96 35.20 14.49
C ASP A 342 -10.84 35.15 15.74
N ALA A 343 -11.83 34.26 15.76
CA ALA A 343 -12.78 34.06 16.86
C ALA A 343 -13.24 32.62 16.99
N ASP A 344 -13.78 32.28 18.17
CA ASP A 344 -14.44 31.00 18.41
C ASP A 344 -15.60 30.79 17.43
N VAL A 345 -15.68 29.60 16.86
CA VAL A 345 -16.77 29.19 15.98
C VAL A 345 -17.84 28.48 16.83
N ASN A 346 -19.06 28.95 16.75
CA ASN A 346 -20.16 28.40 17.51
C ASN A 346 -21.31 27.95 16.60
N ALA A 347 -22.17 27.10 17.14
CA ALA A 347 -23.37 26.61 16.46
C ALA A 347 -23.10 25.76 15.18
N VAL A 348 -21.98 25.07 15.13
CA VAL A 348 -21.70 24.08 14.08
C VAL A 348 -22.69 22.93 14.21
N ARG A 349 -23.31 22.54 13.09
CA ARG A 349 -24.23 21.40 13.07
C ARG A 349 -23.66 20.30 12.21
N ILE A 350 -23.61 19.09 12.80
CA ILE A 350 -23.20 17.88 12.09
C ILE A 350 -24.38 16.91 12.15
N VAL A 351 -24.86 16.47 10.99
CA VAL A 351 -25.97 15.50 10.93
C VAL A 351 -25.39 14.15 10.59
N ILE A 352 -25.48 13.20 11.50
CA ILE A 352 -25.14 11.80 11.25
C ILE A 352 -26.34 11.15 10.57
N THR A 353 -26.10 10.54 9.41
CA THR A 353 -27.11 9.82 8.63
C THR A 353 -26.70 8.36 8.47
N ARG A 354 -27.65 7.51 8.09
CA ARG A 354 -27.34 6.11 7.74
C ARG A 354 -26.46 6.00 6.52
N GLY A 355 -26.27 7.08 5.78
CA GLY A 355 -25.71 7.01 4.46
C GLY A 355 -26.64 6.26 3.48
N ALA A 356 -26.18 6.10 2.26
CA ALA A 356 -26.91 5.33 1.27
C ALA A 356 -26.54 3.86 1.31
N GLU A 357 -27.48 3.01 0.90
CA GLU A 357 -27.26 1.59 0.67
C GLU A 357 -27.20 1.31 -0.84
N ILE A 358 -26.16 0.64 -1.28
CA ILE A 358 -26.06 0.11 -2.64
C ILE A 358 -26.42 -1.36 -2.62
N HIS A 359 -27.49 -1.70 -3.31
CA HIS A 359 -27.84 -3.09 -3.57
C HIS A 359 -27.31 -3.49 -4.94
N GLY A 360 -26.79 -4.72 -5.07
CA GLY A 360 -26.30 -5.17 -6.34
C GLY A 360 -26.20 -6.67 -6.46
N ARG A 361 -25.81 -7.08 -7.68
CA ARG A 361 -25.53 -8.47 -8.00
C ARG A 361 -24.25 -8.56 -8.79
N VAL A 362 -23.36 -9.46 -8.40
CA VAL A 362 -22.19 -9.83 -9.19
C VAL A 362 -22.46 -11.13 -9.95
N THR A 363 -22.14 -11.14 -11.22
CA THR A 363 -22.19 -12.31 -12.09
C THR A 363 -20.78 -12.74 -12.44
N LYS A 364 -20.48 -14.03 -12.31
CA LYS A 364 -19.18 -14.63 -12.62
C LYS A 364 -19.17 -15.10 -14.07
N GLU A 365 -18.15 -14.71 -14.84
CA GLU A 365 -17.93 -15.14 -16.22
C GLU A 365 -16.60 -15.88 -16.35
N GLY A 366 -16.57 -16.97 -17.14
CA GLY A 366 -15.38 -17.77 -17.38
C GLY A 366 -15.14 -18.82 -16.29
N LYS A 367 -13.87 -19.01 -15.87
CA LYS A 367 -13.44 -20.09 -14.98
C LYS A 367 -13.30 -19.61 -13.52
N ILE A 368 -14.31 -18.96 -12.99
CA ILE A 368 -14.34 -18.53 -11.58
C ILE A 368 -15.10 -19.59 -10.78
N SER A 369 -14.49 -20.12 -9.70
CA SER A 369 -15.18 -21.09 -8.85
C SER A 369 -16.49 -20.54 -8.30
N PRO A 370 -17.57 -21.30 -8.27
CA PRO A 370 -18.83 -20.88 -7.63
C PRO A 370 -18.65 -20.51 -6.15
N SER A 371 -17.72 -21.16 -5.46
CA SER A 371 -17.41 -20.93 -4.03
C SER A 371 -16.48 -19.75 -3.78
N SER A 372 -15.86 -19.16 -4.83
CA SER A 372 -14.95 -18.02 -4.64
C SER A 372 -15.65 -16.85 -3.99
N ALA A 373 -15.10 -16.36 -2.90
CA ALA A 373 -15.54 -15.13 -2.25
C ALA A 373 -15.20 -13.92 -3.15
N ILE A 374 -16.20 -13.08 -3.38
CA ILE A 374 -16.00 -11.82 -4.12
C ILE A 374 -16.25 -10.67 -3.17
N GLN A 375 -15.28 -9.79 -3.07
CA GLN A 375 -15.42 -8.51 -2.39
C GLN A 375 -15.73 -7.43 -3.42
N ILE A 376 -16.71 -6.61 -3.10
CA ILE A 376 -17.07 -5.43 -3.86
C ILE A 376 -16.69 -4.22 -3.02
N SER A 377 -16.06 -3.22 -3.61
CA SER A 377 -15.80 -1.97 -2.91
C SER A 377 -16.34 -0.78 -3.71
N ALA A 378 -16.82 0.20 -2.96
CA ALA A 378 -17.20 1.51 -3.46
C ALA A 378 -16.19 2.52 -2.89
N SER A 379 -15.41 3.15 -3.73
CA SER A 379 -14.39 4.13 -3.33
C SER A 379 -14.82 5.52 -3.77
N ASN A 380 -14.89 6.47 -2.83
CA ASN A 380 -15.23 7.85 -3.16
C ASN A 380 -14.13 8.47 -4.04
N ARG A 381 -14.51 9.10 -5.15
CA ARG A 381 -13.58 9.85 -6.02
C ARG A 381 -12.96 11.05 -5.32
N ASP A 382 -13.72 11.67 -4.41
CA ASP A 382 -13.18 12.67 -3.50
C ASP A 382 -12.49 11.95 -2.32
N ARG A 383 -11.18 11.72 -2.45
CA ARG A 383 -10.37 11.04 -1.43
C ARG A 383 -10.23 11.86 -0.14
N GLU A 384 -10.54 13.15 -0.18
CA GLU A 384 -10.56 14.01 1.01
C GLU A 384 -11.87 13.88 1.79
N ALA A 385 -12.88 13.20 1.21
CA ALA A 385 -14.12 12.97 1.93
C ALA A 385 -13.93 11.89 2.99
N PRO A 386 -14.29 12.13 4.26
CA PRO A 386 -14.34 11.10 5.29
C PRO A 386 -15.27 9.95 4.86
N GLY A 387 -14.94 8.70 5.22
CA GLY A 387 -15.71 7.53 4.78
C GLY A 387 -15.44 7.17 3.31
N GLY A 388 -14.23 7.37 2.83
CA GLY A 388 -13.85 7.31 1.41
C GLY A 388 -14.01 5.96 0.72
N SER A 389 -14.13 4.84 1.42
CA SER A 389 -14.39 3.54 0.79
C SER A 389 -15.15 2.61 1.72
N ASP A 390 -16.14 1.93 1.19
CA ASP A 390 -16.85 0.87 1.90
C ASP A 390 -16.87 -0.43 1.11
N ARG A 391 -17.02 -1.55 1.79
CA ARG A 391 -16.88 -2.89 1.22
C ARG A 391 -18.10 -3.73 1.53
N GLY A 392 -18.54 -4.46 0.51
CA GLY A 392 -19.54 -5.50 0.63
C GLY A 392 -19.00 -6.84 0.15
N GLN A 393 -19.46 -7.92 0.75
CA GLN A 393 -19.16 -9.27 0.29
C GLN A 393 -20.35 -9.84 -0.46
N ALA A 394 -20.09 -10.41 -1.64
CA ALA A 394 -21.15 -11.08 -2.38
C ALA A 394 -21.55 -12.39 -1.69
N LYS A 395 -22.85 -12.60 -1.57
CA LYS A 395 -23.44 -13.87 -1.13
C LYS A 395 -23.27 -14.95 -2.20
N PRO A 396 -23.47 -16.24 -1.87
CA PRO A 396 -23.36 -17.31 -2.87
C PRO A 396 -24.25 -17.15 -4.11
N ASP A 397 -25.39 -16.46 -3.98
CA ASP A 397 -26.29 -16.13 -5.08
C ASP A 397 -25.85 -14.91 -5.91
N GLY A 398 -24.72 -14.32 -5.57
CA GLY A 398 -24.14 -13.14 -6.19
C GLY A 398 -24.69 -11.81 -5.68
N THR A 399 -25.68 -11.79 -4.80
CA THR A 399 -26.21 -10.54 -4.27
C THR A 399 -25.25 -9.95 -3.23
N PHE A 400 -25.18 -8.62 -3.16
CA PHE A 400 -24.41 -7.90 -2.15
C PHE A 400 -25.12 -6.60 -1.76
N VAL A 401 -24.70 -6.08 -0.60
CA VAL A 401 -25.11 -4.77 -0.11
C VAL A 401 -23.87 -4.05 0.39
N ILE A 402 -23.75 -2.77 0.06
CA ILE A 402 -22.79 -1.85 0.64
C ILE A 402 -23.61 -0.76 1.35
N THR A 403 -23.32 -0.51 2.60
CA THR A 403 -24.08 0.40 3.47
C THR A 403 -23.20 1.59 3.90
N GLY A 404 -23.82 2.64 4.42
CA GLY A 404 -23.09 3.74 5.08
C GLY A 404 -22.41 4.74 4.13
N LEU A 405 -22.72 4.73 2.84
CA LEU A 405 -22.06 5.61 1.89
C LEU A 405 -22.55 7.06 2.01
N PRO A 406 -21.65 8.03 2.19
CA PRO A 406 -21.99 9.46 2.16
C PRO A 406 -22.37 9.91 0.74
N ASP A 407 -22.80 11.16 0.62
CA ASP A 407 -22.98 11.80 -0.68
C ASP A 407 -21.66 11.86 -1.45
N GLY A 408 -21.72 11.58 -2.75
CA GLY A 408 -20.51 11.61 -3.58
C GLY A 408 -20.63 10.79 -4.85
N VAL A 409 -19.51 10.71 -5.57
CA VAL A 409 -19.35 9.86 -6.75
C VAL A 409 -18.38 8.74 -6.41
N PHE A 410 -18.83 7.51 -6.58
CA PHE A 410 -18.07 6.32 -6.18
C PHE A 410 -17.63 5.50 -7.37
N ASP A 411 -16.38 5.06 -7.34
CA ASP A 411 -15.86 4.03 -8.22
C ASP A 411 -16.16 2.66 -7.62
N ILE A 412 -16.76 1.77 -8.45
CA ILE A 412 -17.11 0.42 -8.05
C ILE A 412 -16.06 -0.55 -8.56
N SER A 413 -15.50 -1.33 -7.64
CA SER A 413 -14.58 -2.42 -7.97
C SER A 413 -15.04 -3.74 -7.38
N ALA A 414 -14.57 -4.84 -7.97
CA ALA A 414 -14.82 -6.19 -7.47
C ALA A 414 -13.56 -7.04 -7.66
N PHE A 415 -13.20 -7.81 -6.65
CA PHE A 415 -12.04 -8.69 -6.70
C PHE A 415 -12.28 -10.00 -5.94
N SER A 416 -11.51 -11.01 -6.28
CA SER A 416 -11.49 -12.30 -5.59
C SER A 416 -10.06 -12.76 -5.38
N THR A 417 -9.73 -13.21 -4.18
CA THR A 417 -8.41 -13.78 -3.86
C THR A 417 -8.13 -15.06 -4.65
N ASP A 418 -9.19 -15.82 -4.98
CA ASP A 418 -9.08 -17.06 -5.75
C ASP A 418 -8.90 -16.82 -7.25
N CYS A 419 -9.05 -15.57 -7.71
CA CYS A 419 -8.89 -15.17 -9.11
C CYS A 419 -8.18 -13.83 -9.22
N PRO A 420 -6.86 -13.78 -8.97
CA PRO A 420 -6.10 -12.52 -9.01
C PRO A 420 -5.99 -11.90 -10.41
N THR A 421 -6.31 -12.67 -11.45
CA THR A 421 -6.34 -12.22 -12.85
C THR A 421 -7.72 -11.84 -13.36
N CYS A 422 -8.75 -11.94 -12.50
CA CYS A 422 -10.09 -11.50 -12.83
C CYS A 422 -10.16 -9.97 -12.91
N PHE A 423 -11.06 -9.49 -13.76
CA PHE A 423 -11.31 -8.07 -13.94
C PHE A 423 -12.83 -7.79 -14.00
N VAL A 424 -13.22 -6.57 -13.65
CA VAL A 424 -14.60 -6.13 -13.82
C VAL A 424 -14.84 -5.81 -15.29
N LYS A 425 -15.62 -6.67 -15.94
CA LYS A 425 -15.95 -6.53 -17.36
C LYS A 425 -16.98 -5.43 -17.61
N SER A 426 -17.97 -5.32 -16.73
CA SER A 426 -18.99 -4.28 -16.77
C SER A 426 -19.55 -4.01 -15.38
N ALA A 427 -19.92 -2.76 -15.13
CA ALA A 427 -20.74 -2.37 -14.00
C ALA A 427 -21.81 -1.38 -14.49
N THR A 428 -23.07 -1.68 -14.21
CA THR A 428 -24.20 -0.85 -14.68
C THR A 428 -25.17 -0.56 -13.55
N ALA A 429 -25.77 0.64 -13.57
CA ALA A 429 -26.87 1.04 -12.71
C ALA A 429 -28.00 1.58 -13.60
N ALA A 430 -29.22 1.05 -13.46
CA ALA A 430 -30.36 1.39 -14.32
C ALA A 430 -30.04 1.31 -15.84
N GLY A 431 -29.12 0.41 -16.24
CA GLY A 431 -28.68 0.25 -17.62
C GLY A 431 -27.60 1.22 -18.10
N ALA A 432 -27.21 2.21 -17.29
CA ALA A 432 -26.09 3.09 -17.59
C ALA A 432 -24.77 2.47 -17.12
N ASP A 433 -23.69 2.67 -17.88
CA ASP A 433 -22.34 2.26 -17.49
C ASP A 433 -21.81 3.19 -16.39
N ILE A 434 -21.46 2.59 -15.23
CA ILE A 434 -20.90 3.30 -14.07
C ILE A 434 -19.40 3.08 -13.89
N LEU A 435 -18.75 2.28 -14.74
CA LEU A 435 -17.29 2.13 -14.70
C LEU A 435 -16.57 3.40 -15.12
N GLU A 436 -17.15 4.13 -16.06
CA GLU A 436 -16.59 5.39 -16.55
C GLU A 436 -17.15 6.60 -15.79
N SER A 437 -18.48 6.67 -15.63
CA SER A 437 -19.15 7.81 -14.99
C SER A 437 -18.99 7.83 -13.46
N GLY A 438 -18.75 6.67 -12.82
CA GLY A 438 -18.94 6.48 -11.39
C GLY A 438 -20.41 6.35 -11.00
N LEU A 439 -20.66 5.89 -9.79
CA LEU A 439 -21.98 5.84 -9.19
C LEU A 439 -22.23 7.08 -8.35
N THR A 440 -23.16 7.92 -8.73
CA THR A 440 -23.57 9.06 -7.91
C THR A 440 -24.49 8.58 -6.77
N VAL A 441 -24.10 8.90 -5.55
CA VAL A 441 -24.84 8.63 -4.31
C VAL A 441 -25.27 9.95 -3.72
N SER A 442 -26.54 10.06 -3.33
CA SER A 442 -27.10 11.25 -2.69
C SER A 442 -27.95 10.83 -1.49
N SER A 443 -27.80 11.50 -0.35
CA SER A 443 -28.56 11.25 0.87
C SER A 443 -30.06 11.38 0.60
N GLY A 444 -30.82 10.38 1.05
CA GLY A 444 -32.27 10.34 0.88
C GLY A 444 -32.76 9.76 -0.45
N SER A 445 -31.86 9.36 -1.36
CA SER A 445 -32.21 8.66 -2.60
C SER A 445 -31.50 7.30 -2.64
N ALA A 446 -32.28 6.21 -2.66
CA ALA A 446 -31.69 4.88 -2.85
C ALA A 446 -31.13 4.77 -4.29
N PRO A 447 -29.84 4.51 -4.47
CA PRO A 447 -29.27 4.29 -5.79
C PRO A 447 -29.95 3.09 -6.46
N SER A 448 -30.06 3.13 -7.80
CA SER A 448 -30.55 1.97 -8.54
C SER A 448 -29.63 0.77 -8.31
N PRO A 449 -30.20 -0.46 -8.20
CA PRO A 449 -29.38 -1.65 -8.02
C PRO A 449 -28.33 -1.80 -9.11
N ILE A 450 -27.11 -2.15 -8.71
CA ILE A 450 -26.00 -2.28 -9.63
C ILE A 450 -25.80 -3.73 -10.07
N GLN A 451 -25.42 -3.90 -11.33
CA GLN A 451 -25.04 -5.18 -11.91
C GLN A 451 -23.56 -5.15 -12.23
N VAL A 452 -22.80 -6.08 -11.68
CA VAL A 452 -21.36 -6.21 -11.90
C VAL A 452 -21.08 -7.53 -12.57
N VAL A 453 -20.27 -7.53 -13.63
CA VAL A 453 -19.75 -8.75 -14.24
C VAL A 453 -18.28 -8.86 -13.96
N LEU A 454 -17.88 -9.88 -13.20
CA LEU A 454 -16.49 -10.24 -12.92
C LEU A 454 -16.09 -11.38 -13.88
N SER A 455 -15.06 -11.16 -14.70
CA SER A 455 -14.63 -12.12 -15.72
C SER A 455 -13.20 -12.60 -15.48
N SER A 456 -12.95 -13.90 -15.67
CA SER A 456 -11.60 -14.50 -15.66
C SER A 456 -10.98 -14.56 -17.07
N ARG A 457 -11.65 -14.02 -18.09
CA ARG A 457 -11.20 -14.09 -19.47
C ARG A 457 -10.27 -12.94 -19.85
N SER A 458 -9.33 -12.65 -18.94
CA SER A 458 -8.28 -11.66 -19.17
C SER A 458 -7.23 -12.17 -20.17
N ALA A 459 -6.56 -11.24 -20.83
CA ALA A 459 -5.43 -11.55 -21.71
C ALA A 459 -4.13 -11.75 -20.90
N THR A 460 -3.18 -12.44 -21.54
CA THR A 460 -1.78 -12.48 -21.08
C THR A 460 -0.93 -11.74 -22.09
N VAL A 461 -0.16 -10.75 -21.61
CA VAL A 461 0.80 -10.04 -22.44
C VAL A 461 2.20 -10.44 -22.03
N ASP A 462 3.01 -10.85 -22.99
CA ASP A 462 4.42 -11.18 -22.80
C ASP A 462 5.31 -10.44 -23.80
N GLY A 463 6.61 -10.48 -23.59
CA GLY A 463 7.51 -9.84 -24.53
C GLY A 463 8.92 -9.63 -24.01
N ALA A 464 9.65 -8.75 -24.69
CA ALA A 464 11.00 -8.38 -24.32
C ALA A 464 11.23 -6.88 -24.47
N VAL A 465 12.10 -6.34 -23.62
CA VAL A 465 12.60 -4.97 -23.70
C VAL A 465 14.05 -5.00 -24.14
N LYS A 466 14.39 -4.16 -25.10
CA LYS A 466 15.75 -4.01 -25.64
C LYS A 466 16.17 -2.54 -25.67
N ASN A 467 17.45 -2.31 -25.55
CA ASN A 467 18.07 -1.03 -25.87
C ASN A 467 18.07 -0.77 -27.38
N ASP A 468 18.42 0.43 -27.78
CA ASP A 468 18.59 0.82 -29.19
C ASP A 468 19.67 -0.01 -29.92
N ASP A 469 20.66 -0.55 -29.21
CA ASP A 469 21.67 -1.46 -29.74
C ASP A 469 21.22 -2.93 -29.86
N GLY A 470 19.98 -3.22 -29.44
CA GLY A 470 19.39 -4.56 -29.46
C GLY A 470 19.74 -5.43 -28.26
N SER A 471 20.49 -4.95 -27.28
CA SER A 471 20.79 -5.67 -26.05
C SER A 471 19.56 -5.77 -25.15
N PRO A 472 19.35 -6.90 -24.43
CA PRO A 472 18.23 -7.03 -23.51
C PRO A 472 18.39 -6.11 -22.31
N VAL A 473 17.26 -5.61 -21.77
CA VAL A 473 17.23 -4.73 -20.61
C VAL A 473 16.61 -5.45 -19.42
N PRO A 474 17.42 -5.97 -18.49
CA PRO A 474 16.93 -6.48 -17.22
C PRO A 474 16.38 -5.34 -16.33
N GLY A 475 15.32 -5.62 -15.57
CA GLY A 475 14.78 -4.67 -14.60
C GLY A 475 14.00 -3.49 -15.19
N ALA A 476 13.74 -3.47 -16.51
CA ALA A 476 12.90 -2.44 -17.08
C ALA A 476 11.47 -2.56 -16.52
N THR A 477 10.91 -1.44 -16.10
CA THR A 477 9.50 -1.33 -15.71
C THR A 477 8.64 -1.06 -16.94
N ILE A 478 7.78 -2.00 -17.27
CA ILE A 478 6.77 -1.85 -18.33
C ILE A 478 5.49 -1.35 -17.71
N VAL A 479 4.89 -0.33 -18.32
CA VAL A 479 3.60 0.23 -17.91
C VAL A 479 2.64 0.14 -19.09
N PHE A 480 1.51 -0.54 -18.90
CA PHE A 480 0.40 -0.50 -19.85
C PHE A 480 -0.60 0.54 -19.39
N VAL A 481 -0.84 1.54 -20.23
CA VAL A 481 -1.82 2.60 -19.99
C VAL A 481 -3.01 2.36 -20.92
N SER A 482 -4.20 2.23 -20.34
CA SER A 482 -5.43 2.04 -21.13
C SER A 482 -5.80 3.33 -21.87
N ASP A 483 -6.22 3.23 -23.15
CA ASP A 483 -6.75 4.35 -23.93
C ASP A 483 -8.12 4.83 -23.39
N HIS A 484 -8.83 3.93 -22.72
CA HIS A 484 -10.09 4.24 -22.06
C HIS A 484 -9.92 3.96 -20.56
N PRO A 485 -9.43 4.94 -19.79
CA PRO A 485 -9.26 4.77 -18.35
C PRO A 485 -10.64 4.59 -17.72
N ARG A 486 -10.96 3.35 -17.38
CA ARG A 486 -12.07 3.04 -16.50
C ARG A 486 -11.67 3.51 -15.12
N HIS A 487 -12.48 4.36 -14.49
CA HIS A 487 -12.18 4.92 -13.16
C HIS A 487 -12.26 3.89 -12.01
N ASN A 488 -11.95 2.64 -12.28
CA ASN A 488 -11.96 1.54 -11.34
C ASN A 488 -10.63 1.40 -10.61
N GLY A 489 -10.30 2.33 -9.77
CA GLY A 489 -9.04 2.25 -9.01
C GLY A 489 -7.79 2.26 -9.91
N ASP A 490 -6.66 2.60 -9.33
CA ASP A 490 -5.40 2.82 -10.08
C ASP A 490 -4.86 1.55 -10.77
N GLU A 491 -5.13 0.36 -10.21
CA GLU A 491 -4.62 -0.92 -10.72
C GLU A 491 -5.20 -1.36 -12.08
N ASN A 492 -6.38 -0.87 -12.44
CA ASN A 492 -7.01 -1.21 -13.73
C ASN A 492 -6.66 -0.23 -14.85
N ILE A 493 -6.19 0.96 -14.52
CA ILE A 493 -5.72 1.97 -15.49
C ILE A 493 -4.29 1.68 -15.89
N TYR A 494 -3.45 1.33 -14.91
CA TYR A 494 -2.04 1.09 -15.06
C TYR A 494 -1.70 -0.34 -14.65
N ARG A 495 -1.21 -1.12 -15.61
CA ARG A 495 -0.66 -2.43 -15.33
C ARG A 495 0.85 -2.36 -15.43
N THR A 496 1.54 -2.67 -14.34
CA THR A 496 3.00 -2.64 -14.30
C THR A 496 3.58 -4.03 -14.20
N VAL A 497 4.71 -4.25 -14.85
CA VAL A 497 5.50 -5.48 -14.76
C VAL A 497 6.97 -5.18 -15.03
N ASN A 498 7.88 -5.90 -14.37
CA ASN A 498 9.31 -5.74 -14.58
C ASN A 498 9.87 -6.89 -15.44
N THR A 499 10.89 -6.57 -16.24
CA THR A 499 11.62 -7.61 -16.98
C THR A 499 12.47 -8.46 -16.06
N ASP A 500 12.70 -9.71 -16.48
CA ASP A 500 13.63 -10.64 -15.83
C ASP A 500 15.09 -10.36 -16.23
N GLN A 501 16.01 -11.20 -15.74
CA GLN A 501 17.45 -11.10 -16.02
C GLN A 501 17.83 -11.23 -17.52
N ALA A 502 16.92 -11.66 -18.36
CA ALA A 502 17.10 -11.77 -19.81
C ALA A 502 16.31 -10.72 -20.59
N GLY A 503 15.73 -9.72 -19.90
CA GLY A 503 14.92 -8.68 -20.49
C GLY A 503 13.51 -9.11 -20.91
N TYR A 504 13.03 -10.29 -20.47
CA TYR A 504 11.68 -10.79 -20.77
C TYR A 504 10.70 -10.43 -19.67
N PHE A 505 9.43 -10.23 -20.05
CA PHE A 505 8.33 -10.03 -19.12
C PHE A 505 7.12 -10.88 -19.50
N VAL A 506 6.29 -11.18 -18.50
CA VAL A 506 4.97 -11.80 -18.68
C VAL A 506 4.04 -11.20 -17.65
N THR A 507 2.89 -10.71 -18.09
CA THR A 507 1.84 -10.23 -17.19
C THR A 507 0.49 -10.82 -17.58
N PRO A 508 -0.09 -11.68 -16.77
CA PRO A 508 -1.48 -12.12 -16.92
C PRO A 508 -2.43 -11.08 -16.36
N GLY A 509 -3.72 -11.23 -16.62
CA GLY A 509 -4.75 -10.39 -16.01
C GLY A 509 -4.93 -9.04 -16.70
N VAL A 510 -4.50 -8.90 -17.94
CA VAL A 510 -4.74 -7.68 -18.73
C VAL A 510 -6.19 -7.71 -19.25
N ALA A 511 -7.00 -6.71 -18.87
CA ALA A 511 -8.37 -6.60 -19.34
C ALA A 511 -8.41 -6.37 -20.86
N PRO A 512 -9.40 -6.90 -21.59
CA PRO A 512 -9.56 -6.59 -23.01
C PRO A 512 -9.70 -5.09 -23.27
N GLY A 513 -8.98 -4.58 -24.27
CA GLY A 513 -8.99 -3.15 -24.57
C GLY A 513 -7.82 -2.69 -25.44
N LYS A 514 -7.70 -1.37 -25.58
CA LYS A 514 -6.60 -0.70 -26.27
C LYS A 514 -5.69 -0.07 -25.26
N TYR A 515 -4.39 -0.16 -25.51
CA TYR A 515 -3.34 0.25 -24.58
C TYR A 515 -2.16 0.88 -25.29
N HIS A 516 -1.42 1.70 -24.56
CA HIS A 516 -0.05 2.12 -24.87
C HIS A 516 0.92 1.46 -23.88
N ALA A 517 1.93 0.77 -24.40
CA ALA A 517 2.99 0.17 -23.63
C ALA A 517 4.21 1.09 -23.61
N PHE A 518 4.70 1.38 -22.42
CA PHE A 518 5.92 2.12 -22.16
C PHE A 518 6.91 1.21 -21.45
N ALA A 519 8.21 1.43 -21.62
CA ALA A 519 9.25 0.70 -20.91
C ALA A 519 10.34 1.66 -20.47
N TRP A 520 10.54 1.80 -19.15
CA TRP A 520 11.58 2.65 -18.55
C TRP A 520 12.48 1.81 -17.65
N LYS A 521 13.71 2.26 -17.43
CA LYS A 521 14.62 1.62 -16.49
C LYS A 521 14.60 2.31 -15.13
N ASN A 522 14.61 3.59 -15.07
CA ASN A 522 14.56 4.37 -13.85
C ASN A 522 13.27 5.21 -13.87
N LEU A 523 12.35 4.85 -13.04
CA LEU A 523 11.05 5.49 -12.96
C LEU A 523 10.75 5.75 -11.49
N ASP A 524 10.59 7.02 -11.12
CA ASP A 524 10.16 7.37 -9.78
C ASP A 524 8.76 6.83 -9.50
N TYR A 525 8.48 6.61 -8.22
CA TYR A 525 7.25 5.97 -7.80
C TYR A 525 6.02 6.70 -8.35
N ARG A 526 5.30 6.02 -9.27
CA ARG A 526 4.05 6.46 -9.89
C ARG A 526 4.14 7.68 -10.82
N ASP A 527 5.29 8.15 -11.24
CA ASP A 527 5.43 9.22 -12.24
C ASP A 527 4.66 8.91 -13.53
N TYR A 528 4.59 7.62 -13.88
CA TYR A 528 3.80 7.17 -15.03
C TYR A 528 2.29 7.46 -14.93
N GLU A 529 1.78 7.83 -13.77
CA GLU A 529 0.38 8.22 -13.61
C GLU A 529 0.12 9.65 -14.04
N ASP A 530 1.16 10.51 -14.08
CA ASP A 530 1.06 11.87 -14.57
C ASP A 530 0.98 11.90 -16.11
N PRO A 531 -0.12 12.41 -16.70
CA PRO A 531 -0.22 12.58 -18.15
C PRO A 531 0.87 13.47 -18.73
N ASP A 532 1.26 14.54 -18.02
CA ASP A 532 2.28 15.48 -18.49
C ASP A 532 3.66 14.82 -18.53
N PHE A 533 3.96 13.95 -17.56
CA PHE A 533 5.16 13.10 -17.60
C PHE A 533 5.18 12.17 -18.82
N ARG A 534 4.04 11.54 -19.13
CA ARG A 534 3.98 10.57 -20.25
C ARG A 534 3.97 11.22 -21.63
N GLN A 535 3.50 12.47 -21.74
CA GLN A 535 3.29 13.17 -23.03
C GLN A 535 4.51 13.14 -23.96
N PRO A 536 5.75 13.41 -23.49
CA PRO A 536 6.95 13.36 -24.35
C PRO A 536 7.27 11.96 -24.89
N PHE A 537 6.86 10.91 -24.16
CA PHE A 537 7.15 9.51 -24.51
C PHE A 537 6.06 8.85 -25.38
N LEU A 538 4.88 9.48 -25.49
CA LEU A 538 3.74 8.90 -26.22
C LEU A 538 4.07 8.54 -27.69
N PRO A 539 4.85 9.33 -28.46
CA PRO A 539 5.22 8.95 -29.82
C PRO A 539 6.11 7.70 -29.93
N LYS A 540 6.81 7.33 -28.83
CA LYS A 540 7.67 6.15 -28.74
C LYS A 540 6.98 4.96 -28.08
N ALA A 541 5.79 5.15 -27.50
CA ALA A 541 5.01 4.10 -26.89
C ALA A 541 4.47 3.14 -27.94
N GLN A 542 4.45 1.84 -27.62
CA GLN A 542 3.86 0.86 -28.53
C GLN A 542 2.36 0.74 -28.25
N ALA A 543 1.54 1.18 -29.22
CA ALA A 543 0.11 0.95 -29.17
C ALA A 543 -0.20 -0.53 -29.45
N PHE A 544 -1.12 -1.13 -28.68
CA PHE A 544 -1.58 -2.49 -28.89
C PHE A 544 -3.03 -2.67 -28.40
N SER A 545 -3.65 -3.76 -28.82
CA SER A 545 -4.96 -4.16 -28.31
C SER A 545 -4.95 -5.63 -27.94
N VAL A 546 -5.76 -6.00 -26.96
CA VAL A 546 -5.97 -7.38 -26.56
C VAL A 546 -7.46 -7.70 -26.44
N SER A 547 -7.81 -8.93 -26.80
CA SER A 547 -9.13 -9.52 -26.67
C SER A 547 -9.19 -10.48 -25.49
N GLU A 548 -10.38 -10.99 -25.16
CA GLU A 548 -10.55 -12.01 -24.12
C GLU A 548 -9.74 -13.27 -24.44
N ASP A 549 -9.11 -13.85 -23.40
CA ASP A 549 -8.28 -15.07 -23.48
C ASP A 549 -7.09 -14.97 -24.48
N GLU A 550 -6.78 -13.79 -25.00
CA GLU A 550 -5.68 -13.59 -25.96
C GLU A 550 -4.32 -13.67 -25.26
N ARG A 551 -3.34 -14.24 -25.97
CA ARG A 551 -1.94 -14.10 -25.64
C ARG A 551 -1.26 -13.20 -26.66
N LYS A 552 -0.71 -12.07 -26.19
CA LYS A 552 -0.07 -11.04 -27.01
C LYS A 552 1.41 -10.91 -26.68
N THR A 553 2.25 -10.97 -27.71
CA THR A 553 3.69 -10.74 -27.54
C THR A 553 4.06 -9.35 -28.02
N LEU A 554 4.82 -8.60 -27.22
CA LEU A 554 5.31 -7.25 -27.52
C LEU A 554 6.83 -7.24 -27.60
N HIS A 555 7.36 -6.36 -28.44
CA HIS A 555 8.79 -6.04 -28.50
C HIS A 555 8.96 -4.55 -28.25
N LEU A 556 9.45 -4.21 -27.06
CA LEU A 556 9.55 -2.84 -26.60
C LEU A 556 11.00 -2.36 -26.67
N THR A 557 11.18 -1.09 -27.00
CA THR A 557 12.45 -0.39 -26.86
C THR A 557 12.44 0.42 -25.57
N LEU A 558 13.57 0.42 -24.87
CA LEU A 558 13.73 1.20 -23.64
C LEU A 558 13.56 2.69 -23.95
N LEU A 559 12.76 3.37 -23.15
CA LEU A 559 12.59 4.81 -23.20
C LEU A 559 13.70 5.50 -22.38
N PRO A 560 14.16 6.70 -22.78
CA PRO A 560 15.12 7.47 -22.00
C PRO A 560 14.57 7.78 -20.60
N SER A 561 15.45 8.00 -19.63
CA SER A 561 15.04 8.43 -18.29
C SER A 561 14.42 9.83 -18.32
N SER A 562 13.64 10.17 -17.27
CA SER A 562 13.07 11.52 -17.12
C SER A 562 14.14 12.61 -17.09
N ALA A 563 15.34 12.28 -16.60
CA ALA A 563 16.48 13.20 -16.57
C ALA A 563 17.08 13.49 -17.97
N ASP A 564 16.91 12.57 -18.91
CA ASP A 564 17.44 12.70 -20.28
C ASP A 564 16.42 13.35 -21.24
N ALA A 565 15.20 13.59 -20.78
CA ALA A 565 14.11 14.15 -21.60
C ALA A 565 13.91 15.68 -21.43
N GLN A 566 14.71 16.32 -20.58
CA GLN A 566 14.82 17.78 -20.42
C GLN A 566 16.06 18.26 -21.17
#